data_8797de79de87e5bc86ac6191d09b9742
#
_entry.id   8797de79de87e5bc86ac6191d09b9742
#
_cell.length_a   1.000
_cell.length_b   1.000
_cell.length_c   1.000
_cell.angle_alpha   90.00
_cell.angle_beta   90.00
_cell.angle_gamma   90.00
#
_symmetry.space_group_name_H-M   'P 1'
#
loop_
_entity.id
_entity.type
_entity.pdbx_description
1 polymer ?
#
loop_
_entity_poly.entity_id
_entity_poly.type
_entity_poly.pdbx_seq_one_letter_code
_entity_poly.pdbx_strand_id
1 'polypeptide(L)'
;MLKFPYELIIGWRYTRAGRTTRRNGFISFISGVSMLGIALGVAALIIVLSVMNGFQKEVRDRMLGVVSHIEVYAPGGQALPDVAQTLTQARANPEVIGAAPFIAAQALLARGEDMKGVMVRGIDPAQEHLVTDVAGGAQAAVLAQLQPGGFGVVLGLELARAMGVRTGDQVTLMAPSGQITPAGVVPRLKQMTVVGTFDSGHFEYDSALAMVHVDDAAKIFRLEGPSGVRLKLRDLHDARRVADELARTLTGDLVLRDWTRQNRTWFAAVQVEKRMMFIILTLIVAVAAFNLVSTLVMTVTDKRADIAILRTLGASPGSIMGIFVVQGAMVGVIGTLAGLLLGLGVAFNIDVIVPALEQLLGATFLPKDIYLISRMPSEPQQSDILPIAIIALIMAFVATLYPSWRASRVNPAEALRYE
;
A
#
# COMPACT_ATOMS: atom_id res chain seq x y z
N MET A 1 7.87 46.44 20.68
CA MET A 1 6.49 46.01 20.40
C MET A 1 6.36 45.82 18.90
N LEU A 2 6.25 44.58 18.43
CA LEU A 2 5.95 44.28 17.02
C LEU A 2 4.56 44.79 16.74
N LYS A 3 4.44 45.87 15.92
CA LYS A 3 3.15 46.39 15.44
C LYS A 3 2.64 45.36 14.40
N PHE A 4 1.82 44.42 14.84
CA PHE A 4 1.10 43.57 13.90
C PHE A 4 0.23 44.48 12.98
N PRO A 5 0.24 44.23 11.66
CA PRO A 5 -0.65 44.92 10.75
C PRO A 5 -2.10 44.78 11.22
N TYR A 6 -2.83 45.88 11.22
CA TYR A 6 -4.23 45.88 11.74
C TYR A 6 -5.15 44.93 10.99
N GLU A 7 -4.79 44.58 9.75
CA GLU A 7 -5.47 43.59 8.91
C GLU A 7 -5.50 42.21 9.59
N LEU A 8 -4.38 41.80 10.20
CA LEU A 8 -4.31 40.54 10.95
C LEU A 8 -5.23 40.55 12.18
N ILE A 9 -5.25 41.66 12.90
CA ILE A 9 -6.06 41.81 14.12
C ILE A 9 -7.57 41.78 13.80
N ILE A 10 -7.97 42.51 12.74
CA ILE A 10 -9.37 42.60 12.33
C ILE A 10 -9.81 41.24 11.73
N GLY A 11 -8.99 40.64 10.84
CA GLY A 11 -9.26 39.32 10.25
C GLY A 11 -9.42 38.20 11.30
N TRP A 12 -8.56 38.21 12.32
CA TRP A 12 -8.72 37.33 13.49
C TRP A 12 -10.00 37.56 14.27
N ARG A 13 -10.34 38.84 14.53
CA ARG A 13 -11.59 39.18 15.25
C ARG A 13 -12.82 38.76 14.46
N TYR A 14 -12.82 38.81 13.14
CA TYR A 14 -13.94 38.38 12.32
C TYR A 14 -14.14 36.86 12.35
N THR A 15 -13.08 36.05 12.49
CA THR A 15 -13.23 34.62 12.72
C THR A 15 -13.79 34.28 14.10
N ARG A 16 -13.54 35.12 15.13
CA ARG A 16 -13.91 34.86 16.52
C ARG A 16 -15.18 35.60 16.96
N ALA A 17 -15.61 36.62 16.22
CA ALA A 17 -16.70 37.55 16.61
C ALA A 17 -18.08 36.93 16.35
N GLY A 18 -18.59 36.09 17.26
CA GLY A 18 -19.84 35.44 17.02
C GLY A 18 -20.77 35.21 18.20
N ARG A 19 -20.51 35.75 19.39
CA ARG A 19 -21.35 35.38 20.56
C ARG A 19 -22.30 36.43 21.11
N THR A 20 -22.28 37.68 20.63
CA THR A 20 -23.04 38.76 21.28
C THR A 20 -24.31 39.21 20.55
N THR A 21 -24.53 38.83 19.29
CA THR A 21 -25.73 39.19 18.54
C THR A 21 -26.22 38.05 17.70
N ARG A 22 -27.52 37.78 17.60
CA ARG A 22 -28.16 36.69 16.83
C ARG A 22 -27.66 36.58 15.38
N ARG A 23 -27.40 37.73 14.74
CA ARG A 23 -26.87 37.84 13.37
C ARG A 23 -25.40 37.40 13.27
N ASN A 24 -24.57 37.71 14.26
CA ASN A 24 -23.16 37.29 14.30
C ASN A 24 -23.00 35.80 14.64
N GLY A 25 -23.95 35.19 15.35
CA GLY A 25 -23.97 33.77 15.66
C GLY A 25 -24.08 32.87 14.40
N PHE A 26 -24.86 33.32 13.41
CA PHE A 26 -25.06 32.59 12.16
C PHE A 26 -23.79 32.58 11.30
N ILE A 27 -23.05 33.70 11.20
CA ILE A 27 -21.79 33.80 10.47
C ILE A 27 -20.72 32.88 11.09
N SER A 28 -20.64 32.88 12.42
CA SER A 28 -19.72 32.02 13.15
C SER A 28 -20.06 30.55 12.97
N PHE A 29 -21.33 30.20 12.95
CA PHE A 29 -21.79 28.84 12.66
C PHE A 29 -21.38 28.37 11.25
N ILE A 30 -21.63 29.19 10.22
CA ILE A 30 -21.27 28.85 8.84
C ILE A 30 -19.75 28.75 8.66
N SER A 31 -18.96 29.65 9.28
CA SER A 31 -17.51 29.54 9.29
C SER A 31 -17.05 28.26 9.98
N GLY A 32 -17.70 27.86 11.08
CA GLY A 32 -17.44 26.58 11.75
C GLY A 32 -17.75 25.37 10.86
N VAL A 33 -18.87 25.41 10.13
CA VAL A 33 -19.21 24.34 9.15
C VAL A 33 -18.18 24.26 8.03
N SER A 34 -17.67 25.40 7.53
CA SER A 34 -16.61 25.41 6.51
C SER A 34 -15.29 24.85 7.04
N MET A 35 -14.90 25.20 8.29
CA MET A 35 -13.73 24.61 8.96
C MET A 35 -13.90 23.10 9.11
N LEU A 36 -15.08 22.65 9.56
CA LEU A 36 -15.39 21.24 9.72
C LEU A 36 -15.32 20.49 8.37
N GLY A 37 -15.86 21.09 7.30
CA GLY A 37 -15.80 20.52 5.96
C GLY A 37 -14.37 20.29 5.47
N ILE A 38 -13.48 21.28 5.65
CA ILE A 38 -12.05 21.14 5.33
C ILE A 38 -11.41 20.08 6.23
N ALA A 39 -11.69 20.11 7.53
CA ALA A 39 -11.13 19.15 8.49
C ALA A 39 -11.54 17.72 8.16
N LEU A 40 -12.80 17.48 7.87
CA LEU A 40 -13.30 16.16 7.48
C LEU A 40 -12.71 15.69 6.14
N GLY A 41 -12.60 16.60 5.16
CA GLY A 41 -11.98 16.28 3.87
C GLY A 41 -10.51 15.88 4.01
N VAL A 42 -9.72 16.63 4.78
CA VAL A 42 -8.31 16.33 5.06
C VAL A 42 -8.18 15.06 5.89
N ALA A 43 -9.01 14.88 6.92
CA ALA A 43 -9.01 13.67 7.73
C ALA A 43 -9.34 12.42 6.91
N ALA A 44 -10.37 12.48 6.07
CA ALA A 44 -10.75 11.37 5.18
C ALA A 44 -9.60 10.99 4.23
N LEU A 45 -8.92 11.98 3.64
CA LEU A 45 -7.72 11.75 2.81
C LEU A 45 -6.65 10.96 3.56
N ILE A 46 -6.30 11.42 4.77
CA ILE A 46 -5.25 10.80 5.59
C ILE A 46 -5.66 9.38 5.98
N ILE A 47 -6.89 9.19 6.45
CA ILE A 47 -7.37 7.87 6.89
C ILE A 47 -7.37 6.89 5.73
N VAL A 48 -7.97 7.26 4.59
CA VAL A 48 -8.08 6.35 3.45
C VAL A 48 -6.71 5.98 2.88
N LEU A 49 -5.81 6.96 2.70
CA LEU A 49 -4.47 6.66 2.19
C LEU A 49 -3.63 5.87 3.20
N SER A 50 -3.78 6.13 4.50
CA SER A 50 -3.08 5.36 5.54
C SER A 50 -3.54 3.90 5.59
N VAL A 51 -4.84 3.65 5.50
CA VAL A 51 -5.41 2.29 5.43
C VAL A 51 -4.94 1.58 4.16
N MET A 52 -4.97 2.28 3.03
CA MET A 52 -4.50 1.73 1.75
C MET A 52 -3.02 1.36 1.79
N ASN A 53 -2.16 2.24 2.33
CA ASN A 53 -0.74 1.96 2.50
C ASN A 53 -0.53 0.75 3.44
N GLY A 54 -1.27 0.69 4.54
CA GLY A 54 -1.21 -0.43 5.49
C GLY A 54 -1.63 -1.75 4.83
N PHE A 55 -2.72 -1.76 4.06
CA PHE A 55 -3.17 -2.93 3.33
C PHE A 55 -2.15 -3.37 2.26
N GLN A 56 -1.61 -2.44 1.49
CA GLN A 56 -0.58 -2.72 0.49
C GLN A 56 0.69 -3.30 1.13
N LYS A 57 1.09 -2.79 2.30
CA LYS A 57 2.22 -3.30 3.05
C LYS A 57 1.95 -4.73 3.53
N GLU A 58 0.81 -4.98 4.15
CA GLU A 58 0.43 -6.31 4.65
C GLU A 58 0.39 -7.35 3.54
N VAL A 59 -0.25 -7.03 2.39
CA VAL A 59 -0.27 -7.93 1.22
C VAL A 59 1.13 -8.17 0.68
N ARG A 60 1.94 -7.12 0.56
CA ARG A 60 3.32 -7.23 0.11
C ARG A 60 4.15 -8.10 1.05
N ASP A 61 4.09 -7.85 2.36
CA ASP A 61 4.90 -8.54 3.36
C ASP A 61 4.53 -10.04 3.40
N ARG A 62 3.24 -10.39 3.28
CA ARG A 62 2.79 -11.78 3.14
C ARG A 62 3.26 -12.43 1.85
N MET A 63 3.16 -11.72 0.72
CA MET A 63 3.64 -12.22 -0.56
C MET A 63 5.14 -12.51 -0.51
N LEU A 64 5.92 -11.63 0.12
CA LEU A 64 7.37 -11.76 0.25
C LEU A 64 7.82 -12.79 1.30
N GLY A 65 6.93 -13.23 2.19
CA GLY A 65 7.18 -14.38 3.07
C GLY A 65 7.44 -15.68 2.30
N VAL A 66 6.86 -15.81 1.10
CA VAL A 66 7.01 -17.00 0.22
C VAL A 66 8.04 -16.77 -0.88
N VAL A 67 8.18 -15.53 -1.36
CA VAL A 67 9.02 -15.16 -2.51
C VAL A 67 10.33 -14.59 -2.02
N SER A 68 11.42 -15.08 -2.58
CA SER A 68 12.74 -14.48 -2.37
C SER A 68 12.82 -13.08 -3.00
N HIS A 69 13.70 -12.23 -2.47
CA HIS A 69 13.82 -10.86 -2.96
C HIS A 69 14.41 -10.79 -4.38
N ILE A 70 15.35 -11.69 -4.70
CA ILE A 70 15.95 -11.84 -6.03
C ILE A 70 16.06 -13.33 -6.35
N GLU A 71 15.76 -13.68 -7.59
CA GLU A 71 16.03 -15.00 -8.18
C GLU A 71 17.07 -14.85 -9.28
N VAL A 72 18.11 -15.69 -9.21
CA VAL A 72 19.17 -15.80 -10.23
C VAL A 72 19.06 -17.16 -10.87
N TYR A 73 18.92 -17.25 -12.18
CA TYR A 73 18.78 -18.52 -12.88
C TYR A 73 19.41 -18.50 -14.28
N ALA A 74 19.68 -19.68 -14.81
CA ALA A 74 20.18 -19.84 -16.18
C ALA A 74 19.06 -19.58 -17.21
N PRO A 75 19.38 -18.99 -18.38
CA PRO A 75 18.40 -18.83 -19.45
C PRO A 75 17.76 -20.17 -19.84
N GLY A 76 16.45 -20.12 -20.15
CA GLY A 76 15.72 -21.32 -20.60
C GLY A 76 15.40 -22.35 -19.52
N GLY A 77 15.62 -22.03 -18.22
CA GLY A 77 15.29 -22.93 -17.10
C GLY A 77 16.19 -24.15 -16.98
N GLN A 78 17.39 -24.08 -17.56
CA GLN A 78 18.42 -25.12 -17.44
C GLN A 78 19.08 -25.12 -16.06
N ALA A 79 19.85 -26.13 -15.74
CA ALA A 79 20.67 -26.13 -14.54
C ALA A 79 21.72 -25.02 -14.58
N LEU A 80 22.01 -24.41 -13.45
CA LEU A 80 23.13 -23.46 -13.33
C LEU A 80 24.45 -24.19 -13.53
N PRO A 81 25.38 -23.68 -14.34
CA PRO A 81 26.66 -24.31 -14.60
C PRO A 81 27.51 -24.51 -13.35
N ASP A 82 27.51 -23.51 -12.45
CA ASP A 82 28.23 -23.57 -11.17
C ASP A 82 27.41 -22.84 -10.08
N VAL A 83 26.64 -23.64 -9.36
CA VAL A 83 25.81 -23.17 -8.25
C VAL A 83 26.64 -22.65 -7.08
N ALA A 84 27.78 -23.33 -6.78
CA ALA A 84 28.64 -22.98 -5.65
C ALA A 84 29.33 -21.64 -5.88
N GLN A 85 29.81 -21.38 -7.08
CA GLN A 85 30.38 -20.10 -7.46
C GLN A 85 29.34 -18.99 -7.43
N THR A 86 28.15 -19.21 -7.97
CA THR A 86 27.05 -18.24 -7.96
C THR A 86 26.65 -17.87 -6.53
N LEU A 87 26.51 -18.85 -5.63
CA LEU A 87 26.22 -18.63 -4.21
C LEU A 87 27.33 -17.80 -3.53
N THR A 88 28.59 -18.13 -3.79
CA THR A 88 29.74 -17.41 -3.21
C THR A 88 29.79 -15.97 -3.68
N GLN A 89 29.62 -15.74 -4.97
CA GLN A 89 29.62 -14.39 -5.55
C GLN A 89 28.42 -13.56 -5.06
N ALA A 90 27.24 -14.18 -4.97
CA ALA A 90 26.05 -13.48 -4.48
C ALA A 90 26.18 -13.08 -3.00
N ARG A 91 26.75 -13.97 -2.16
CA ARG A 91 26.99 -13.69 -0.73
C ARG A 91 28.11 -12.67 -0.49
N ALA A 92 28.93 -12.37 -1.47
CA ALA A 92 29.94 -11.32 -1.39
C ALA A 92 29.32 -9.90 -1.37
N ASN A 93 28.07 -9.74 -1.83
CA ASN A 93 27.37 -8.47 -1.72
C ASN A 93 26.84 -8.30 -0.27
N PRO A 94 27.19 -7.18 0.42
CA PRO A 94 26.85 -6.97 1.83
C PRO A 94 25.34 -6.85 2.11
N GLU A 95 24.54 -6.57 1.09
CA GLU A 95 23.07 -6.48 1.22
C GLU A 95 22.40 -7.87 1.19
N VAL A 96 23.10 -8.91 0.71
CA VAL A 96 22.60 -10.28 0.65
C VAL A 96 22.80 -10.94 2.01
N ILE A 97 21.71 -11.19 2.74
CA ILE A 97 21.74 -11.83 4.07
C ILE A 97 21.48 -13.33 4.02
N GLY A 98 20.92 -13.83 2.90
CA GLY A 98 20.64 -15.25 2.70
C GLY A 98 20.69 -15.63 1.24
N ALA A 99 21.14 -16.86 0.95
CA ALA A 99 21.16 -17.42 -0.40
C ALA A 99 20.98 -18.94 -0.32
N ALA A 100 20.09 -19.49 -1.17
CA ALA A 100 19.79 -20.91 -1.25
C ALA A 100 19.56 -21.36 -2.70
N PRO A 101 19.99 -22.58 -3.07
CA PRO A 101 19.71 -23.13 -4.39
C PRO A 101 18.25 -23.55 -4.53
N PHE A 102 17.71 -23.51 -5.73
CA PHE A 102 16.36 -23.98 -6.01
C PHE A 102 16.19 -24.54 -7.42
N ILE A 103 15.10 -25.28 -7.59
CA ILE A 103 14.55 -25.65 -8.90
C ILE A 103 13.14 -25.10 -8.99
N ALA A 104 12.79 -24.44 -10.08
CA ALA A 104 11.42 -24.03 -10.39
C ALA A 104 10.95 -24.70 -11.66
N ALA A 105 9.83 -25.40 -11.60
CA ALA A 105 9.22 -26.05 -12.74
C ALA A 105 7.69 -26.04 -12.61
N GLN A 106 7.01 -26.18 -13.74
CA GLN A 106 5.56 -26.38 -13.76
C GLN A 106 5.26 -27.87 -13.99
N ALA A 107 4.24 -28.36 -13.33
CA ALA A 107 3.79 -29.73 -13.45
C ALA A 107 2.28 -29.83 -13.25
N LEU A 108 1.72 -31.01 -13.54
CA LEU A 108 0.37 -31.36 -13.11
C LEU A 108 0.46 -32.30 -11.92
N LEU A 109 -0.33 -32.04 -10.90
CA LEU A 109 -0.49 -32.92 -9.75
C LEU A 109 -1.82 -33.64 -9.90
N ALA A 110 -1.80 -34.98 -9.85
CA ALA A 110 -2.98 -35.81 -10.03
C ALA A 110 -3.25 -36.71 -8.82
N ARG A 111 -4.54 -36.88 -8.49
CA ARG A 111 -5.04 -37.88 -7.54
C ARG A 111 -6.33 -38.47 -8.09
N GLY A 112 -6.27 -39.75 -8.53
CA GLY A 112 -7.40 -40.35 -9.24
C GLY A 112 -7.71 -39.61 -10.54
N GLU A 113 -8.92 -39.09 -10.67
CA GLU A 113 -9.39 -38.32 -11.81
C GLU A 113 -9.12 -36.80 -11.66
N ASP A 114 -8.84 -36.34 -10.46
CA ASP A 114 -8.57 -34.93 -10.19
C ASP A 114 -7.15 -34.53 -10.62
N MET A 115 -7.03 -33.48 -11.41
CA MET A 115 -5.75 -32.90 -11.85
C MET A 115 -5.70 -31.40 -11.66
N LYS A 116 -4.58 -30.91 -11.13
CA LYS A 116 -4.30 -29.47 -10.98
C LYS A 116 -2.93 -29.09 -11.47
N GLY A 117 -2.84 -27.94 -12.16
CA GLY A 117 -1.57 -27.31 -12.48
C GLY A 117 -0.90 -26.80 -11.23
N VAL A 118 0.36 -27.14 -11.02
CA VAL A 118 1.13 -26.72 -9.84
C VAL A 118 2.50 -26.18 -10.25
N MET A 119 2.96 -25.24 -9.46
CA MET A 119 4.34 -24.80 -9.48
C MET A 119 5.14 -25.71 -8.54
N VAL A 120 6.10 -26.42 -9.06
CA VAL A 120 6.99 -27.27 -8.26
C VAL A 120 8.24 -26.48 -7.91
N ARG A 121 8.53 -26.41 -6.61
CA ARG A 121 9.75 -25.79 -6.10
C ARG A 121 10.61 -26.84 -5.41
N GLY A 122 11.74 -27.17 -6.03
CA GLY A 122 12.79 -27.96 -5.41
C GLY A 122 13.60 -27.09 -4.46
N ILE A 123 13.67 -27.47 -3.20
CA ILE A 123 14.34 -26.72 -2.13
C ILE A 123 15.35 -27.60 -1.41
N ASP A 124 16.37 -26.98 -0.82
CA ASP A 124 17.19 -27.59 0.20
C ASP A 124 16.63 -27.17 1.57
N PRO A 125 15.98 -28.08 2.32
CA PRO A 125 15.38 -27.74 3.61
C PRO A 125 16.36 -27.12 4.63
N ALA A 126 17.66 -27.49 4.55
CA ALA A 126 18.68 -26.97 5.44
C ALA A 126 19.01 -25.49 5.17
N GLN A 127 18.81 -25.01 3.94
CA GLN A 127 19.12 -23.64 3.52
C GLN A 127 17.88 -22.79 3.28
N GLU A 128 16.70 -23.38 3.17
CA GLU A 128 15.46 -22.68 2.82
C GLU A 128 15.10 -21.57 3.80
N HIS A 129 15.33 -21.78 5.10
CA HIS A 129 15.08 -20.78 6.15
C HIS A 129 15.92 -19.50 6.00
N LEU A 130 16.99 -19.54 5.21
CA LEU A 130 17.82 -18.38 4.92
C LEU A 130 17.16 -17.41 3.93
N VAL A 131 16.20 -17.89 3.13
CA VAL A 131 15.65 -17.14 1.99
C VAL A 131 14.14 -16.93 2.02
N THR A 132 13.41 -17.72 2.83
CA THR A 132 11.95 -17.56 2.99
C THR A 132 11.53 -17.65 4.45
N ASP A 133 10.44 -16.95 4.79
CA ASP A 133 9.87 -16.98 6.13
C ASP A 133 8.94 -18.20 6.32
N VAL A 134 8.46 -18.79 5.22
CA VAL A 134 7.67 -20.06 5.23
C VAL A 134 8.47 -21.21 5.83
N ALA A 135 9.78 -21.20 5.72
CA ALA A 135 10.65 -22.19 6.32
C ALA A 135 10.95 -21.96 7.80
N GLY A 136 10.25 -21.00 8.44
CA GLY A 136 10.39 -20.67 9.86
C GLY A 136 9.36 -21.37 10.76
N GLY A 137 9.64 -21.40 12.04
CA GLY A 137 8.71 -21.86 13.07
C GLY A 137 8.26 -23.32 12.91
N ALA A 138 6.96 -23.57 13.06
CA ALA A 138 6.36 -24.92 12.98
C ALA A 138 6.50 -25.56 11.59
N GLN A 139 6.60 -24.75 10.54
CA GLN A 139 6.70 -25.23 9.16
C GLN A 139 8.09 -25.77 8.83
N ALA A 140 9.13 -25.31 9.53
CA ALA A 140 10.48 -25.86 9.38
C ALA A 140 10.53 -27.38 9.64
N ALA A 141 9.79 -27.87 10.63
CA ALA A 141 9.71 -29.31 10.95
C ALA A 141 9.04 -30.12 9.83
N VAL A 142 8.07 -29.52 9.12
CA VAL A 142 7.42 -30.16 7.97
C VAL A 142 8.36 -30.22 6.77
N LEU A 143 9.05 -29.11 6.48
CA LEU A 143 10.00 -29.06 5.37
C LEU A 143 11.22 -29.99 5.60
N ALA A 144 11.65 -30.15 6.85
CA ALA A 144 12.73 -31.08 7.20
C ALA A 144 12.42 -32.57 6.88
N GLN A 145 11.14 -32.93 6.67
CA GLN A 145 10.74 -34.28 6.23
C GLN A 145 11.03 -34.55 4.73
N LEU A 146 11.33 -33.49 3.96
CA LEU A 146 11.77 -33.63 2.58
C LEU A 146 13.21 -34.16 2.56
N GLN A 147 13.37 -35.45 2.34
CA GLN A 147 14.67 -36.09 2.27
C GLN A 147 15.02 -36.49 0.82
N PRO A 148 16.29 -36.40 0.41
CA PRO A 148 16.71 -36.78 -0.92
C PRO A 148 16.44 -38.27 -1.20
N GLY A 149 15.79 -38.55 -2.32
CA GLY A 149 15.41 -39.92 -2.72
C GLY A 149 14.09 -40.43 -2.13
N GLY A 150 13.48 -39.71 -1.18
CA GLY A 150 12.21 -40.07 -0.57
C GLY A 150 10.99 -39.68 -1.41
N PHE A 151 11.16 -38.82 -2.41
CA PHE A 151 10.08 -38.28 -3.23
C PHE A 151 8.88 -37.79 -2.41
N GLY A 152 9.18 -37.15 -1.28
CA GLY A 152 8.20 -36.45 -0.46
C GLY A 152 7.77 -35.15 -1.14
N VAL A 153 6.52 -34.75 -0.89
CA VAL A 153 6.00 -33.45 -1.32
C VAL A 153 5.28 -32.76 -0.18
N VAL A 154 5.53 -31.48 0.01
CA VAL A 154 4.80 -30.57 0.89
C VAL A 154 3.93 -29.70 0.01
N LEU A 155 2.63 -29.71 0.25
CA LEU A 155 1.64 -28.99 -0.55
C LEU A 155 1.16 -27.74 0.20
N GLY A 156 0.82 -26.69 -0.53
CA GLY A 156 0.07 -25.58 0.04
C GLY A 156 -1.27 -26.07 0.59
N LEU A 157 -1.70 -25.49 1.70
CA LEU A 157 -2.90 -25.94 2.43
C LEU A 157 -4.15 -25.93 1.56
N GLU A 158 -4.34 -24.90 0.75
CA GLU A 158 -5.48 -24.78 -0.16
C GLU A 158 -5.41 -25.76 -1.33
N LEU A 159 -4.19 -26.04 -1.83
CA LEU A 159 -3.98 -27.09 -2.84
C LEU A 159 -4.35 -28.47 -2.28
N ALA A 160 -3.88 -28.78 -1.08
CA ALA A 160 -4.18 -30.06 -0.41
C ALA A 160 -5.69 -30.22 -0.14
N ARG A 161 -6.36 -29.16 0.31
CA ARG A 161 -7.84 -29.15 0.48
C ARG A 161 -8.58 -29.37 -0.83
N ALA A 162 -8.17 -28.64 -1.90
CA ALA A 162 -8.82 -28.70 -3.20
C ALA A 162 -8.66 -30.07 -3.89
N MET A 163 -7.59 -30.81 -3.58
CA MET A 163 -7.36 -32.18 -4.07
C MET A 163 -7.82 -33.25 -3.09
N GLY A 164 -8.34 -32.88 -1.92
CA GLY A 164 -8.80 -33.78 -0.88
C GLY A 164 -7.69 -34.68 -0.32
N VAL A 165 -6.41 -34.25 -0.35
CA VAL A 165 -5.25 -35.02 0.11
C VAL A 165 -4.87 -34.66 1.54
N ARG A 166 -4.30 -35.63 2.26
CA ARG A 166 -3.78 -35.51 3.62
C ARG A 166 -2.33 -36.01 3.68
N THR A 167 -1.65 -35.68 4.76
CA THR A 167 -0.32 -36.24 5.04
C THR A 167 -0.37 -37.77 5.05
N GLY A 168 0.52 -38.40 4.32
CA GLY A 168 0.59 -39.84 4.08
C GLY A 168 -0.06 -40.30 2.78
N ASP A 169 -0.90 -39.48 2.14
CA ASP A 169 -1.52 -39.84 0.85
C ASP A 169 -0.49 -39.82 -0.28
N GLN A 170 -0.77 -40.59 -1.34
CA GLN A 170 0.04 -40.62 -2.54
C GLN A 170 -0.60 -39.76 -3.64
N VAL A 171 0.23 -38.98 -4.32
CA VAL A 171 -0.13 -38.15 -5.47
C VAL A 171 0.83 -38.42 -6.63
N THR A 172 0.37 -38.20 -7.84
CA THR A 172 1.21 -38.40 -9.04
C THR A 172 1.57 -37.04 -9.61
N LEU A 173 2.86 -36.74 -9.67
CA LEU A 173 3.38 -35.56 -10.35
C LEU A 173 3.66 -35.88 -11.81
N MET A 174 3.09 -35.11 -12.71
CA MET A 174 3.30 -35.17 -14.16
C MET A 174 4.16 -34.02 -14.64
N ALA A 175 5.38 -34.29 -15.07
CA ALA A 175 6.24 -33.30 -15.70
C ALA A 175 5.86 -33.11 -17.18
N PRO A 176 5.67 -31.86 -17.65
CA PRO A 176 5.27 -31.59 -19.03
C PRO A 176 6.37 -31.93 -20.05
N SER A 177 7.64 -31.89 -19.60
CA SER A 177 8.78 -32.32 -20.43
C SER A 177 8.76 -33.85 -20.59
N GLY A 178 8.02 -34.32 -21.57
CA GLY A 178 7.82 -35.73 -21.83
C GLY A 178 9.05 -36.40 -22.50
N GLN A 179 9.01 -37.71 -22.53
CA GLN A 179 9.94 -38.51 -23.32
C GLN A 179 9.41 -38.67 -24.74
N ILE A 180 10.20 -38.28 -25.73
CA ILE A 180 9.83 -38.50 -27.12
C ILE A 180 9.96 -40.02 -27.38
N THR A 181 8.84 -40.66 -27.71
CA THR A 181 8.76 -42.05 -28.08
C THR A 181 8.25 -42.17 -29.53
N PRO A 182 8.44 -43.31 -30.20
CA PRO A 182 7.84 -43.49 -31.52
C PRO A 182 6.32 -43.33 -31.58
N ALA A 183 5.63 -43.43 -30.42
CA ALA A 183 4.20 -43.25 -30.27
C ALA A 183 3.80 -41.79 -29.89
N GLY A 184 4.75 -40.86 -29.79
CA GLY A 184 4.54 -39.48 -29.42
C GLY A 184 5.23 -39.08 -28.12
N VAL A 185 4.91 -37.88 -27.62
CA VAL A 185 5.45 -37.37 -26.36
C VAL A 185 4.66 -37.95 -25.18
N VAL A 186 5.32 -38.76 -24.35
CA VAL A 186 4.71 -39.34 -23.14
C VAL A 186 5.14 -38.53 -21.93
N PRO A 187 4.22 -37.93 -21.16
CA PRO A 187 4.56 -37.22 -19.93
C PRO A 187 5.25 -38.13 -18.93
N ARG A 188 6.15 -37.59 -18.12
CA ARG A 188 6.75 -38.31 -17.03
C ARG A 188 5.90 -38.28 -15.82
N LEU A 189 5.60 -39.45 -15.28
CA LEU A 189 4.84 -39.65 -14.09
C LEU A 189 5.76 -40.05 -12.93
N LYS A 190 5.65 -39.37 -11.81
CA LYS A 190 6.33 -39.78 -10.58
C LYS A 190 5.36 -39.79 -9.43
N GLN A 191 5.24 -40.90 -8.77
CA GLN A 191 4.46 -41.04 -7.56
C GLN A 191 5.23 -40.39 -6.39
N MET A 192 4.53 -39.58 -5.60
CA MET A 192 5.09 -38.84 -4.49
C MET A 192 4.20 -39.02 -3.25
N THR A 193 4.79 -38.97 -2.07
CA THR A 193 4.07 -39.06 -0.79
C THR A 193 3.93 -37.66 -0.21
N VAL A 194 2.70 -37.27 0.15
CA VAL A 194 2.44 -36.00 0.85
C VAL A 194 3.01 -36.12 2.27
N VAL A 195 4.10 -35.44 2.58
CA VAL A 195 4.73 -35.46 3.91
C VAL A 195 4.18 -34.36 4.83
N GLY A 196 3.50 -33.37 4.27
CA GLY A 196 2.84 -32.33 5.05
C GLY A 196 2.25 -31.24 4.19
N THR A 197 1.71 -30.21 4.84
CA THR A 197 1.17 -29.02 4.22
C THR A 197 1.79 -27.77 4.82
N PHE A 198 1.87 -26.69 4.06
CA PHE A 198 2.27 -25.38 4.53
C PHE A 198 1.14 -24.37 4.30
N ASP A 199 1.11 -23.33 5.12
CA ASP A 199 0.22 -22.18 5.01
C ASP A 199 1.07 -20.92 5.04
N SER A 200 1.13 -20.23 3.90
CA SER A 200 1.88 -18.97 3.77
C SER A 200 1.02 -17.74 4.09
N GLY A 201 -0.28 -17.93 4.20
CA GLY A 201 -1.27 -16.85 4.28
C GLY A 201 -1.47 -16.13 2.95
N HIS A 202 -0.96 -16.66 1.83
CA HIS A 202 -1.16 -16.13 0.49
C HIS A 202 -1.82 -17.17 -0.41
N PHE A 203 -3.10 -16.98 -0.70
CA PHE A 203 -3.93 -17.96 -1.40
C PHE A 203 -3.32 -18.46 -2.72
N GLU A 204 -2.69 -17.58 -3.50
CA GLU A 204 -2.11 -17.95 -4.80
C GLU A 204 -0.99 -18.98 -4.66
N TYR A 205 -0.13 -18.84 -3.65
CA TYR A 205 0.91 -19.82 -3.36
C TYR A 205 0.34 -21.07 -2.67
N ASP A 206 -0.56 -20.88 -1.71
CA ASP A 206 -1.17 -21.99 -0.98
C ASP A 206 -2.05 -22.88 -1.87
N SER A 207 -2.56 -22.34 -3.00
CA SER A 207 -3.38 -23.07 -3.96
C SER A 207 -2.62 -23.70 -5.13
N ALA A 208 -1.34 -23.33 -5.36
CA ALA A 208 -0.61 -23.75 -6.55
C ALA A 208 0.83 -24.24 -6.31
N LEU A 209 1.38 -24.07 -5.11
CA LEU A 209 2.78 -24.42 -4.84
C LEU A 209 2.91 -25.80 -4.21
N ALA A 210 3.82 -26.62 -4.80
CA ALA A 210 4.27 -27.91 -4.28
C ALA A 210 5.79 -27.85 -4.03
N MET A 211 6.24 -28.10 -2.81
CA MET A 211 7.66 -28.11 -2.44
C MET A 211 8.17 -29.54 -2.38
N VAL A 212 9.34 -29.79 -2.94
CA VAL A 212 10.01 -31.10 -2.97
C VAL A 212 11.50 -30.92 -2.67
N HIS A 213 12.20 -31.98 -2.33
CA HIS A 213 13.67 -31.89 -2.18
C HIS A 213 14.32 -31.53 -3.52
N VAL A 214 15.35 -30.67 -3.52
CA VAL A 214 16.01 -30.18 -4.75
C VAL A 214 16.59 -31.30 -5.60
N ASP A 215 17.16 -32.33 -4.97
CA ASP A 215 17.72 -33.50 -5.69
C ASP A 215 16.63 -34.36 -6.34
N ASP A 216 15.45 -34.45 -5.68
CA ASP A 216 14.33 -35.19 -6.26
C ASP A 216 13.69 -34.40 -7.42
N ALA A 217 13.57 -33.05 -7.27
CA ALA A 217 13.18 -32.20 -8.38
C ALA A 217 14.14 -32.35 -9.58
N ALA A 218 15.46 -32.34 -9.35
CA ALA A 218 16.45 -32.52 -10.40
C ALA A 218 16.23 -33.84 -11.16
N LYS A 219 15.96 -34.94 -10.44
CA LYS A 219 15.66 -36.26 -11.07
C LYS A 219 14.35 -36.24 -11.85
N ILE A 220 13.28 -35.65 -11.30
CA ILE A 220 11.96 -35.59 -11.94
C ILE A 220 12.03 -34.78 -13.25
N PHE A 221 12.68 -33.63 -13.22
CA PHE A 221 12.78 -32.71 -14.37
C PHE A 221 14.01 -32.97 -15.25
N ARG A 222 14.89 -33.93 -14.88
CA ARG A 222 16.17 -34.26 -15.58
C ARG A 222 17.08 -33.06 -15.73
N LEU A 223 17.24 -32.33 -14.65
CA LEU A 223 18.23 -31.27 -14.56
C LEU A 223 19.53 -31.86 -13.95
N GLU A 224 20.65 -31.36 -14.39
CA GLU A 224 21.97 -31.79 -13.85
C GLU A 224 22.24 -31.19 -12.47
N GLY A 225 21.40 -30.24 -12.03
CA GLY A 225 21.50 -29.57 -10.74
C GLY A 225 20.41 -28.52 -10.56
N PRO A 226 20.52 -27.66 -9.53
CA PRO A 226 19.63 -26.53 -9.29
C PRO A 226 19.56 -25.62 -10.51
N SER A 227 18.33 -25.13 -10.82
CA SER A 227 18.11 -24.22 -11.94
C SER A 227 18.39 -22.77 -11.59
N GLY A 228 18.55 -22.46 -10.30
CA GLY A 228 18.80 -21.10 -9.84
C GLY A 228 19.20 -21.00 -8.37
N VAL A 229 19.44 -19.77 -7.97
CA VAL A 229 19.73 -19.36 -6.59
C VAL A 229 18.75 -18.28 -6.19
N ARG A 230 18.15 -18.38 -5.00
CA ARG A 230 17.30 -17.36 -4.40
C ARG A 230 18.08 -16.58 -3.35
N LEU A 231 17.83 -15.27 -3.31
CA LEU A 231 18.54 -14.36 -2.44
C LEU A 231 17.55 -13.60 -1.55
N LYS A 232 17.88 -13.48 -0.28
CA LYS A 232 17.22 -12.61 0.69
C LYS A 232 18.12 -11.42 0.97
N LEU A 233 17.58 -10.23 0.88
CA LEU A 233 18.28 -8.98 1.13
C LEU A 233 17.94 -8.42 2.52
N ARG A 234 18.81 -7.58 3.04
CA ARG A 234 18.56 -6.83 4.27
C ARG A 234 17.39 -5.89 4.12
N ASP A 235 17.33 -5.15 3.02
CA ASP A 235 16.19 -4.32 2.64
C ASP A 235 15.62 -4.80 1.30
N LEU A 236 14.36 -5.19 1.32
CA LEU A 236 13.64 -5.65 0.13
C LEU A 236 13.45 -4.55 -0.93
N HIS A 237 13.45 -3.28 -0.51
CA HIS A 237 13.30 -2.14 -1.42
C HIS A 237 14.53 -1.94 -2.32
N ASP A 238 15.67 -2.42 -1.88
CA ASP A 238 16.92 -2.38 -2.64
C ASP A 238 17.06 -3.50 -3.70
N ALA A 239 16.07 -4.40 -3.79
CA ALA A 239 16.15 -5.58 -4.66
C ALA A 239 16.50 -5.24 -6.12
N ARG A 240 15.93 -4.17 -6.66
CA ARG A 240 16.24 -3.75 -8.02
C ARG A 240 17.68 -3.25 -8.17
N ARG A 241 18.16 -2.41 -7.26
CA ARG A 241 19.53 -1.89 -7.26
C ARG A 241 20.53 -3.02 -7.11
N VAL A 242 20.31 -3.91 -6.14
CA VAL A 242 21.18 -5.05 -5.88
C VAL A 242 21.15 -6.05 -7.04
N ALA A 243 19.99 -6.29 -7.67
CA ALA A 243 19.91 -7.13 -8.87
C ALA A 243 20.73 -6.55 -10.04
N ASP A 244 20.67 -5.23 -10.26
CA ASP A 244 21.46 -4.55 -11.30
C ASP A 244 22.99 -4.58 -10.98
N GLU A 245 23.38 -4.52 -9.69
CA GLU A 245 24.77 -4.69 -9.23
C GLU A 245 25.25 -6.13 -9.43
N LEU A 246 24.46 -7.11 -9.01
CA LEU A 246 24.78 -8.54 -9.17
C LEU A 246 24.86 -8.95 -10.64
N ALA A 247 24.05 -8.37 -11.52
CA ALA A 247 24.12 -8.62 -12.95
C ALA A 247 25.48 -8.23 -13.57
N ARG A 248 26.24 -7.33 -12.92
CA ARG A 248 27.57 -6.92 -13.37
C ARG A 248 28.71 -7.73 -12.74
N THR A 249 28.45 -8.34 -11.58
CA THR A 249 29.49 -9.03 -10.79
C THR A 249 29.43 -10.55 -10.90
N LEU A 250 28.24 -11.11 -11.15
CA LEU A 250 28.06 -12.53 -11.36
C LEU A 250 28.65 -12.95 -12.71
N THR A 251 29.36 -14.06 -12.73
CA THR A 251 29.95 -14.65 -13.95
C THR A 251 28.96 -15.58 -14.62
N GLY A 252 28.87 -15.51 -15.96
CA GLY A 252 28.01 -16.36 -16.78
C GLY A 252 26.83 -15.60 -17.37
N ASP A 253 26.12 -16.27 -18.30
CA ASP A 253 24.86 -15.74 -18.85
C ASP A 253 23.74 -16.10 -17.89
N LEU A 254 23.48 -15.18 -16.94
CA LEU A 254 22.50 -15.35 -15.87
C LEU A 254 21.38 -14.33 -15.99
N VAL A 255 20.16 -14.78 -15.72
CA VAL A 255 18.99 -13.93 -15.67
C VAL A 255 18.66 -13.63 -14.21
N LEU A 256 18.65 -12.35 -13.86
CA LEU A 256 18.24 -11.88 -12.53
C LEU A 256 16.83 -11.33 -12.60
N ARG A 257 16.00 -11.82 -11.71
CA ARG A 257 14.62 -11.38 -11.57
C ARG A 257 14.37 -10.96 -10.13
N ASP A 258 14.15 -9.69 -9.95
CA ASP A 258 13.73 -9.15 -8.66
C ASP A 258 12.20 -9.28 -8.49
N TRP A 259 11.74 -9.30 -7.26
CA TRP A 259 10.34 -9.46 -6.90
C TRP A 259 9.44 -8.35 -7.50
N THR A 260 9.98 -7.13 -7.74
CA THR A 260 9.22 -6.02 -8.30
C THR A 260 8.95 -6.21 -9.79
N ARG A 261 9.90 -6.82 -10.52
CA ARG A 261 9.71 -7.17 -11.94
C ARG A 261 8.73 -8.32 -12.11
N GLN A 262 8.75 -9.29 -11.20
CA GLN A 262 7.85 -10.44 -11.22
C GLN A 262 6.40 -9.99 -10.99
N ASN A 263 6.18 -9.00 -10.12
CA ASN A 263 4.87 -8.49 -9.75
C ASN A 263 4.56 -7.11 -10.36
N ARG A 264 5.16 -6.78 -11.50
CA ARG A 264 5.06 -5.46 -12.13
C ARG A 264 3.62 -5.00 -12.37
N THR A 265 2.75 -5.91 -12.78
CA THR A 265 1.34 -5.61 -13.04
C THR A 265 0.62 -5.21 -11.75
N TRP A 266 0.86 -5.91 -10.66
CA TRP A 266 0.31 -5.58 -9.35
C TRP A 266 0.78 -4.20 -8.87
N PHE A 267 2.10 -3.92 -8.96
CA PHE A 267 2.64 -2.61 -8.60
C PHE A 267 2.07 -1.48 -9.44
N ALA A 268 1.94 -1.70 -10.76
CA ALA A 268 1.35 -0.73 -11.65
C ALA A 268 -0.12 -0.45 -11.27
N ALA A 269 -0.90 -1.49 -10.99
CA ALA A 269 -2.29 -1.37 -10.55
C ALA A 269 -2.42 -0.58 -9.24
N VAL A 270 -1.59 -0.91 -8.24
CA VAL A 270 -1.53 -0.22 -6.95
C VAL A 270 -1.18 1.27 -7.11
N GLN A 271 -0.21 1.61 -7.96
CA GLN A 271 0.16 3.00 -8.23
C GLN A 271 -0.96 3.78 -8.93
N VAL A 272 -1.66 3.15 -9.87
CA VAL A 272 -2.82 3.76 -10.54
C VAL A 272 -3.94 4.00 -9.53
N GLU A 273 -4.26 3.00 -8.70
CA GLU A 273 -5.27 3.08 -7.65
C GLU A 273 -4.97 4.21 -6.65
N LYS A 274 -3.74 4.27 -6.13
CA LYS A 274 -3.30 5.36 -5.23
C LYS A 274 -3.46 6.74 -5.88
N ARG A 275 -3.10 6.88 -7.15
CA ARG A 275 -3.26 8.13 -7.89
C ARG A 275 -4.72 8.50 -8.09
N MET A 276 -5.58 7.53 -8.43
CA MET A 276 -7.01 7.77 -8.59
C MET A 276 -7.66 8.19 -7.27
N MET A 277 -7.35 7.50 -6.18
CA MET A 277 -7.85 7.85 -4.85
C MET A 277 -7.41 9.25 -4.45
N PHE A 278 -6.14 9.61 -4.69
CA PHE A 278 -5.63 10.95 -4.42
C PHE A 278 -6.41 12.03 -5.21
N ILE A 279 -6.70 11.81 -6.49
CA ILE A 279 -7.48 12.74 -7.32
C ILE A 279 -8.91 12.87 -6.79
N ILE A 280 -9.60 11.75 -6.53
CA ILE A 280 -10.98 11.75 -6.03
C ILE A 280 -11.09 12.48 -4.70
N LEU A 281 -10.19 12.17 -3.77
CA LEU A 281 -10.21 12.76 -2.44
C LEU A 281 -9.78 14.25 -2.46
N THR A 282 -8.87 14.64 -3.37
CA THR A 282 -8.52 16.05 -3.60
C THR A 282 -9.75 16.82 -4.10
N LEU A 283 -10.59 16.18 -4.93
CA LEU A 283 -11.84 16.79 -5.38
C LEU A 283 -12.81 17.06 -4.21
N ILE A 284 -12.85 16.19 -3.21
CA ILE A 284 -13.65 16.38 -1.98
C ILE A 284 -13.15 17.62 -1.21
N VAL A 285 -11.83 17.78 -1.08
CA VAL A 285 -11.24 19.00 -0.48
C VAL A 285 -11.57 20.24 -1.32
N ALA A 286 -11.59 20.12 -2.66
CA ALA A 286 -12.00 21.21 -3.54
C ALA A 286 -13.45 21.65 -3.29
N VAL A 287 -14.37 20.71 -3.12
CA VAL A 287 -15.77 20.99 -2.78
C VAL A 287 -15.86 21.71 -1.43
N ALA A 288 -15.10 21.27 -0.41
CA ALA A 288 -15.03 21.94 0.87
C ALA A 288 -14.46 23.37 0.76
N ALA A 289 -13.42 23.56 -0.05
CA ALA A 289 -12.87 24.88 -0.34
C ALA A 289 -13.85 25.78 -1.10
N PHE A 290 -14.65 25.25 -2.00
CA PHE A 290 -15.72 25.97 -2.67
C PHE A 290 -16.82 26.44 -1.69
N ASN A 291 -17.14 25.62 -0.69
CA ASN A 291 -18.05 26.03 0.38
C ASN A 291 -17.49 27.24 1.17
N LEU A 292 -16.16 27.31 1.35
CA LEU A 292 -15.49 28.47 1.95
C LEU A 292 -15.70 29.75 1.12
N VAL A 293 -15.69 29.67 -0.23
CA VAL A 293 -16.01 30.81 -1.11
C VAL A 293 -17.40 31.36 -0.79
N SER A 294 -18.40 30.49 -0.74
CA SER A 294 -19.79 30.87 -0.47
C SER A 294 -19.93 31.53 0.91
N THR A 295 -19.28 30.97 1.93
CA THR A 295 -19.25 31.50 3.29
C THR A 295 -18.61 32.89 3.36
N LEU A 296 -17.47 33.09 2.71
CA LEU A 296 -16.78 34.37 2.67
C LEU A 296 -17.57 35.42 1.88
N VAL A 297 -18.20 35.07 0.76
CA VAL A 297 -19.08 35.98 0.00
C VAL A 297 -20.25 36.47 0.86
N MET A 298 -20.87 35.57 1.63
CA MET A 298 -21.92 35.91 2.56
C MET A 298 -21.39 36.83 3.65
N THR A 299 -20.27 36.50 4.28
CA THR A 299 -19.62 37.33 5.30
C THR A 299 -19.30 38.73 4.79
N VAL A 300 -18.75 38.86 3.57
CA VAL A 300 -18.50 40.16 2.94
C VAL A 300 -19.81 40.94 2.76
N THR A 301 -20.88 40.29 2.37
CA THR A 301 -22.19 40.94 2.19
C THR A 301 -22.76 41.44 3.50
N ASP A 302 -22.68 40.64 4.55
CA ASP A 302 -23.16 41.03 5.88
C ASP A 302 -22.31 42.12 6.56
N LYS A 303 -21.03 42.22 6.18
CA LYS A 303 -20.08 43.21 6.73
C LYS A 303 -19.88 44.43 5.83
N ARG A 304 -20.78 44.70 4.88
CA ARG A 304 -20.68 45.86 3.97
C ARG A 304 -20.62 47.19 4.69
N ALA A 305 -21.41 47.39 5.75
CA ALA A 305 -21.40 48.62 6.54
C ALA A 305 -20.05 48.79 7.27
N ASP A 306 -19.55 47.74 7.92
CA ASP A 306 -18.24 47.76 8.57
C ASP A 306 -17.12 48.09 7.58
N ILE A 307 -17.16 47.52 6.35
CA ILE A 307 -16.24 47.80 5.27
C ILE A 307 -16.30 49.26 4.82
N ALA A 308 -17.52 49.81 4.68
CA ALA A 308 -17.74 51.21 4.30
C ALA A 308 -17.16 52.18 5.36
N ILE A 309 -17.39 51.92 6.65
CA ILE A 309 -16.81 52.69 7.77
C ILE A 309 -15.27 52.65 7.71
N LEU A 310 -14.67 51.46 7.57
CA LEU A 310 -13.20 51.33 7.44
C LEU A 310 -12.64 52.13 6.26
N ARG A 311 -13.32 52.11 5.11
CA ARG A 311 -12.94 52.86 3.93
C ARG A 311 -13.10 54.38 4.09
N THR A 312 -14.11 54.85 4.76
CA THR A 312 -14.26 56.30 5.09
C THR A 312 -13.19 56.76 6.08
N LEU A 313 -12.72 55.89 6.97
CA LEU A 313 -11.59 56.13 7.87
C LEU A 313 -10.22 56.06 7.18
N GLY A 314 -10.16 55.79 5.86
CA GLY A 314 -8.92 55.80 5.07
C GLY A 314 -8.30 54.41 4.77
N ALA A 315 -8.99 53.33 5.07
CA ALA A 315 -8.50 51.99 4.70
C ALA A 315 -8.45 51.81 3.17
N SER A 316 -7.31 51.38 2.66
CA SER A 316 -7.14 51.10 1.23
C SER A 316 -7.94 49.85 0.77
N PRO A 317 -8.32 49.77 -0.52
CA PRO A 317 -8.90 48.54 -1.07
C PRO A 317 -8.06 47.30 -0.82
N GLY A 318 -6.72 47.42 -0.86
CA GLY A 318 -5.78 46.33 -0.57
C GLY A 318 -5.83 45.89 0.88
N SER A 319 -5.99 46.82 1.84
CA SER A 319 -6.14 46.49 3.26
C SER A 319 -7.46 45.74 3.53
N ILE A 320 -8.56 46.14 2.88
CA ILE A 320 -9.84 45.44 2.99
C ILE A 320 -9.69 44.02 2.42
N MET A 321 -9.06 43.88 1.24
CA MET A 321 -8.75 42.55 0.69
C MET A 321 -7.91 41.73 1.66
N GLY A 322 -6.86 42.32 2.26
CA GLY A 322 -6.00 41.68 3.24
C GLY A 322 -6.77 41.10 4.46
N ILE A 323 -7.74 41.86 5.02
CA ILE A 323 -8.56 41.43 6.15
C ILE A 323 -9.30 40.11 5.83
N PHE A 324 -9.95 40.04 4.68
CA PHE A 324 -10.72 38.85 4.29
C PHE A 324 -9.84 37.68 3.83
N VAL A 325 -8.69 37.95 3.23
CA VAL A 325 -7.66 36.91 2.93
C VAL A 325 -7.15 36.30 4.24
N VAL A 326 -6.84 37.12 5.24
CA VAL A 326 -6.43 36.63 6.57
C VAL A 326 -7.54 35.80 7.23
N GLN A 327 -8.77 36.27 7.18
CA GLN A 327 -9.92 35.55 7.74
C GLN A 327 -10.05 34.15 7.08
N GLY A 328 -10.06 34.09 5.75
CA GLY A 328 -10.19 32.81 5.03
C GLY A 328 -8.98 31.90 5.17
N ALA A 329 -7.76 32.47 5.18
CA ALA A 329 -6.54 31.71 5.44
C ALA A 329 -6.56 31.07 6.83
N MET A 330 -7.07 31.77 7.84
CA MET A 330 -7.22 31.21 9.19
C MET A 330 -8.21 30.05 9.24
N VAL A 331 -9.35 30.17 8.56
CA VAL A 331 -10.33 29.08 8.42
C VAL A 331 -9.65 27.86 7.77
N GLY A 332 -8.88 28.09 6.69
CA GLY A 332 -8.14 27.05 6.01
C GLY A 332 -7.08 26.39 6.89
N VAL A 333 -6.26 27.18 7.60
CA VAL A 333 -5.20 26.67 8.49
C VAL A 333 -5.81 25.88 9.66
N ILE A 334 -6.81 26.43 10.34
CA ILE A 334 -7.45 25.75 11.47
C ILE A 334 -8.14 24.47 10.99
N GLY A 335 -8.86 24.52 9.87
CA GLY A 335 -9.51 23.35 9.27
C GLY A 335 -8.50 22.27 8.89
N THR A 336 -7.41 22.64 8.23
CA THR A 336 -6.34 21.69 7.85
C THR A 336 -5.66 21.09 9.07
N LEU A 337 -5.30 21.89 10.09
CA LEU A 337 -4.69 21.38 11.32
C LEU A 337 -5.64 20.46 12.09
N ALA A 338 -6.91 20.83 12.21
CA ALA A 338 -7.91 19.96 12.83
C ALA A 338 -8.09 18.66 12.06
N GLY A 339 -8.08 18.72 10.71
CA GLY A 339 -8.13 17.56 9.84
C GLY A 339 -6.90 16.64 9.96
N LEU A 340 -5.71 17.23 10.06
CA LEU A 340 -4.46 16.47 10.33
C LEU A 340 -4.54 15.75 11.68
N LEU A 341 -4.91 16.47 12.75
CA LEU A 341 -5.02 15.89 14.08
C LEU A 341 -6.06 14.76 14.13
N LEU A 342 -7.22 14.98 13.54
CA LEU A 342 -8.30 14.01 13.52
C LEU A 342 -7.92 12.81 12.62
N GLY A 343 -7.39 13.07 11.42
CA GLY A 343 -7.01 12.04 10.48
C GLY A 343 -5.89 11.14 11.02
N LEU A 344 -4.84 11.72 11.59
CA LEU A 344 -3.74 10.97 12.22
C LEU A 344 -4.22 10.25 13.49
N GLY A 345 -5.03 10.92 14.31
CA GLY A 345 -5.61 10.32 15.52
C GLY A 345 -6.42 9.06 15.20
N VAL A 346 -7.22 9.09 14.14
CA VAL A 346 -7.96 7.90 13.68
C VAL A 346 -7.03 6.88 13.04
N ALA A 347 -6.12 7.29 12.14
CA ALA A 347 -5.22 6.39 11.43
C ALA A 347 -4.30 5.59 12.35
N PHE A 348 -3.81 6.19 13.45
CA PHE A 348 -2.98 5.48 14.44
C PHE A 348 -3.78 4.58 15.38
N ASN A 349 -5.09 4.78 15.52
CA ASN A 349 -5.94 4.00 16.41
C ASN A 349 -7.00 3.18 15.65
N ILE A 350 -6.80 2.92 14.37
CA ILE A 350 -7.81 2.26 13.53
C ILE A 350 -8.08 0.83 13.97
N ASP A 351 -7.06 0.15 14.50
CA ASP A 351 -7.11 -1.19 15.08
C ASP A 351 -8.00 -1.29 16.32
N VAL A 352 -8.28 -0.18 16.98
CA VAL A 352 -9.21 -0.08 18.12
C VAL A 352 -10.58 0.46 17.66
N ILE A 353 -10.56 1.46 16.78
CA ILE A 353 -11.78 2.16 16.34
C ILE A 353 -12.66 1.23 15.49
N VAL A 354 -12.07 0.48 14.54
CA VAL A 354 -12.83 -0.40 13.65
C VAL A 354 -13.54 -1.53 14.40
N PRO A 355 -12.88 -2.30 15.29
CA PRO A 355 -13.58 -3.30 16.10
C PRO A 355 -14.67 -2.73 17.00
N ALA A 356 -14.46 -1.52 17.55
CA ALA A 356 -15.50 -0.85 18.35
C ALA A 356 -16.72 -0.47 17.51
N LEU A 357 -16.51 -0.02 16.26
CA LEU A 357 -17.59 0.26 15.31
C LEU A 357 -18.32 -1.03 14.86
N GLU A 358 -17.57 -2.11 14.60
CA GLU A 358 -18.12 -3.43 14.27
C GLU A 358 -19.04 -3.94 15.37
N GLN A 359 -18.62 -3.82 16.63
CA GLN A 359 -19.43 -4.19 17.80
C GLN A 359 -20.70 -3.33 17.93
N LEU A 360 -20.58 -2.01 17.67
CA LEU A 360 -21.71 -1.08 17.76
C LEU A 360 -22.74 -1.31 16.65
N LEU A 361 -22.28 -1.61 15.44
CA LEU A 361 -23.13 -1.79 14.26
C LEU A 361 -23.60 -3.25 14.08
N GLY A 362 -23.03 -4.21 14.82
CA GLY A 362 -23.32 -5.63 14.67
C GLY A 362 -22.94 -6.21 13.31
N ALA A 363 -21.99 -5.57 12.60
CA ALA A 363 -21.54 -5.95 11.26
C ALA A 363 -20.01 -6.09 11.24
N THR A 364 -19.50 -7.14 10.61
CA THR A 364 -18.06 -7.34 10.38
C THR A 364 -17.68 -6.70 9.04
N PHE A 365 -16.79 -5.71 9.05
CA PHE A 365 -16.31 -5.05 7.83
C PHE A 365 -15.28 -5.90 7.09
N LEU A 366 -14.48 -6.69 7.82
CA LEU A 366 -13.47 -7.59 7.27
C LEU A 366 -13.73 -9.02 7.75
N PRO A 367 -14.45 -9.86 6.97
CA PRO A 367 -14.57 -11.28 7.27
C PRO A 367 -13.17 -11.92 7.25
N LYS A 368 -12.77 -12.50 8.38
CA LYS A 368 -11.45 -13.15 8.54
C LYS A 368 -11.23 -14.29 7.53
N ASP A 369 -12.32 -14.94 7.15
CA ASP A 369 -12.31 -16.08 6.22
C ASP A 369 -12.00 -15.68 4.76
N ILE A 370 -12.20 -14.40 4.40
CA ILE A 370 -12.00 -13.91 3.03
C ILE A 370 -10.65 -13.18 2.91
N TYR A 371 -10.31 -12.37 3.90
CA TYR A 371 -9.13 -11.49 3.81
C TYR A 371 -7.92 -11.99 4.58
N LEU A 372 -8.07 -13.06 5.41
CA LEU A 372 -7.02 -13.62 6.27
C LEU A 372 -6.30 -12.58 7.16
N ILE A 373 -6.81 -11.35 7.20
CA ILE A 373 -6.28 -10.22 7.97
C ILE A 373 -7.14 -10.06 9.22
N SER A 374 -6.52 -10.20 10.39
CA SER A 374 -7.22 -10.15 11.67
C SER A 374 -7.52 -8.74 12.15
N ARG A 375 -6.88 -7.72 11.59
CA ARG A 375 -7.02 -6.30 11.95
C ARG A 375 -6.87 -5.44 10.71
N MET A 376 -7.56 -4.31 10.67
CA MET A 376 -7.42 -3.35 9.57
C MET A 376 -6.05 -2.65 9.69
N PRO A 377 -5.12 -2.89 8.76
CA PRO A 377 -3.80 -2.27 8.83
C PRO A 377 -3.89 -0.80 8.44
N SER A 378 -3.11 0.05 9.09
CA SER A 378 -2.98 1.47 8.75
C SER A 378 -1.53 1.91 8.88
N GLU A 379 -1.00 2.56 7.85
CA GLU A 379 0.37 3.07 7.82
C GLU A 379 0.40 4.50 7.30
N PRO A 380 0.30 5.51 8.19
CA PRO A 380 0.42 6.91 7.81
C PRO A 380 1.82 7.23 7.29
N GLN A 381 1.94 7.61 6.01
CA GLN A 381 3.21 7.96 5.38
C GLN A 381 3.36 9.48 5.28
N GLN A 382 4.52 10.01 5.67
CA GLN A 382 4.83 11.44 5.56
C GLN A 382 4.80 11.93 4.10
N SER A 383 5.15 11.06 3.16
CA SER A 383 5.07 11.33 1.71
C SER A 383 3.66 11.63 1.22
N ASP A 384 2.63 11.19 1.93
CA ASP A 384 1.23 11.46 1.58
C ASP A 384 0.66 12.62 2.40
N ILE A 385 0.98 12.68 3.70
CA ILE A 385 0.45 13.70 4.63
C ILE A 385 0.87 15.12 4.22
N LEU A 386 2.15 15.30 3.86
CA LEU A 386 2.68 16.63 3.51
C LEU A 386 2.02 17.22 2.26
N PRO A 387 1.91 16.50 1.11
CA PRO A 387 1.18 16.98 -0.05
C PRO A 387 -0.29 17.29 0.24
N ILE A 388 -0.96 16.45 1.04
CA ILE A 388 -2.37 16.68 1.44
C ILE A 388 -2.50 18.03 2.17
N ALA A 389 -1.66 18.29 3.16
CA ALA A 389 -1.69 19.52 3.92
C ALA A 389 -1.42 20.73 3.02
N ILE A 390 -0.42 20.66 2.16
CA ILE A 390 -0.05 21.74 1.22
C ILE A 390 -1.20 22.02 0.25
N ILE A 391 -1.79 20.99 -0.37
CA ILE A 391 -2.89 21.15 -1.32
C ILE A 391 -4.11 21.75 -0.63
N ALA A 392 -4.47 21.28 0.57
CA ALA A 392 -5.59 21.81 1.34
C ALA A 392 -5.39 23.30 1.66
N LEU A 393 -4.18 23.70 2.08
CA LEU A 393 -3.85 25.10 2.36
C LEU A 393 -3.89 25.94 1.08
N ILE A 394 -3.33 25.48 -0.02
CA ILE A 394 -3.35 26.19 -1.32
C ILE A 394 -4.80 26.37 -1.78
N MET A 395 -5.61 25.33 -1.72
CA MET A 395 -7.01 25.40 -2.15
C MET A 395 -7.83 26.34 -1.27
N ALA A 396 -7.64 26.28 0.06
CA ALA A 396 -8.27 27.20 0.99
C ALA A 396 -7.84 28.65 0.69
N PHE A 397 -6.55 28.90 0.44
CA PHE A 397 -6.05 30.22 0.11
C PHE A 397 -6.64 30.73 -1.22
N VAL A 398 -6.62 29.94 -2.28
CA VAL A 398 -7.18 30.29 -3.59
C VAL A 398 -8.67 30.61 -3.48
N ALA A 399 -9.41 29.83 -2.67
CA ALA A 399 -10.83 30.06 -2.40
C ALA A 399 -11.10 31.42 -1.77
N THR A 400 -10.14 32.00 -1.03
CA THR A 400 -10.31 33.32 -0.40
C THR A 400 -10.16 34.49 -1.37
N LEU A 401 -9.47 34.32 -2.50
CA LEU A 401 -9.08 35.43 -3.39
C LEU A 401 -10.30 36.14 -3.99
N TYR A 402 -11.25 35.38 -4.53
CA TYR A 402 -12.44 35.97 -5.16
C TYR A 402 -13.33 36.76 -4.17
N PRO A 403 -13.73 36.22 -3.00
CA PRO A 403 -14.53 36.97 -2.03
C PRO A 403 -13.80 38.21 -1.51
N SER A 404 -12.48 38.10 -1.26
CA SER A 404 -11.68 39.23 -0.75
C SER A 404 -11.54 40.36 -1.78
N TRP A 405 -11.34 39.99 -3.06
CA TRP A 405 -11.35 40.95 -4.15
C TRP A 405 -12.71 41.64 -4.26
N ARG A 406 -13.83 40.92 -4.13
CA ARG A 406 -15.17 41.50 -4.13
C ARG A 406 -15.38 42.47 -2.95
N ALA A 407 -14.87 42.13 -1.76
CA ALA A 407 -14.89 43.00 -0.57
C ALA A 407 -14.16 44.36 -0.81
N SER A 408 -13.02 44.32 -1.51
CA SER A 408 -12.25 45.53 -1.80
C SER A 408 -12.95 46.51 -2.74
N ARG A 409 -13.94 46.05 -3.50
CA ARG A 409 -14.71 46.87 -4.44
C ARG A 409 -16.08 47.38 -3.91
N VAL A 410 -16.36 47.18 -2.64
CA VAL A 410 -17.58 47.75 -2.01
C VAL A 410 -17.53 49.27 -2.07
N ASN A 411 -18.60 49.90 -2.62
CA ASN A 411 -18.73 51.35 -2.67
C ASN A 411 -19.25 51.87 -1.32
N PRO A 412 -18.48 52.72 -0.60
CA PRO A 412 -18.88 53.22 0.71
C PRO A 412 -20.18 54.01 0.67
N ALA A 413 -20.39 54.84 -0.38
CA ALA A 413 -21.56 55.66 -0.49
C ALA A 413 -22.89 54.89 -0.64
N GLU A 414 -22.84 53.78 -1.39
CA GLU A 414 -23.99 52.88 -1.57
C GLU A 414 -24.25 52.04 -0.31
N ALA A 415 -23.18 51.56 0.36
CA ALA A 415 -23.33 50.72 1.54
C ALA A 415 -23.93 51.45 2.76
N LEU A 416 -23.66 52.73 2.89
CA LEU A 416 -24.20 53.58 4.00
C LEU A 416 -25.58 54.20 3.69
N ARG A 417 -26.04 54.12 2.43
CA ARG A 417 -27.34 54.70 2.04
C ARG A 417 -28.53 53.76 2.38
N TYR A 418 -28.27 52.49 2.59
CA TYR A 418 -29.30 51.45 2.79
C TYR A 418 -29.42 50.99 4.26
N GLU A 419 -28.83 51.70 5.21
CA GLU A 419 -29.18 51.66 6.64
C GLU A 419 -30.11 52.82 6.98
#